data_4dd53a98f3afbac3fa2ffb9272c741ae
#
_entry.id   4dd53a98f3afbac3fa2ffb9272c741ae
#
_cell.length_a   1.000
_cell.length_b   1.000
_cell.length_c   1.000
_cell.angle_alpha   90.00
_cell.angle_beta   90.00
_cell.angle_gamma   90.00
#
_symmetry.space_group_name_H-M   'P 1'
#
loop_
_entity.id
_entity.type
_entity.pdbx_description
1 polymer ?
#
loop_
_entity_poly.entity_id
_entity_poly.type
_entity_poly.pdbx_seq_one_letter_code
_entity_poly.pdbx_strand_id
1 'polypeptide(L)'
;MALDPPTMLTLSIALAAAAALYLAIEWRSIREPSLLFWSAGFATITVGSTLALLRISGLLLIGIWFANGLLVTAHFLFLLGVARFTQVRLSRAWYLIFLAWLALLLLPDEASWSKIMLVANSLLVALPTLRASFLLRPHGRSLSVGAVQLRYVLLTHGLFYLIKAVSVVVPGTLIDLAAFRGEIIQISLVEGAMAIMLIALSMTGTERYRREKRIERLAARDPLTALYNRRALEVRAPRLLDDVSSTRPGALLLIDIDNFKLVNDLYGHTAGDRLLVSLSEMIRSVLPNGALAARLGGDEFVILLNDASSERIVGLGNVLRDRFHQAASQAFATPEPVTLSIGANLFDQPPASLTSLVEQGDTALYESKRGGRNSLCLVDRTLASHEASPTR
;
A
#
# COMPACT_ATOMS: atom_id res chain seq x y z
N MET A 1 39.44 18.45 5.83
CA MET A 1 38.88 18.45 7.21
C MET A 1 38.79 16.98 7.64
N ALA A 2 39.65 16.53 8.55
CA ALA A 2 39.57 15.15 9.05
C ALA A 2 38.33 15.03 9.94
N LEU A 3 37.41 14.13 9.60
CA LEU A 3 36.21 13.89 10.40
C LEU A 3 36.64 13.19 11.69
N ASP A 4 36.36 13.79 12.84
CA ASP A 4 36.66 13.24 14.14
C ASP A 4 35.74 12.04 14.45
N PRO A 5 36.27 10.82 14.63
CA PRO A 5 35.45 9.61 14.83
C PRO A 5 34.48 9.68 16.02
N PRO A 6 34.85 10.19 17.21
CA PRO A 6 33.92 10.40 18.31
C PRO A 6 32.73 11.28 17.95
N THR A 7 32.97 12.40 17.24
CA THR A 7 31.90 13.30 16.78
C THR A 7 30.94 12.58 15.81
N MET A 8 31.47 11.80 14.86
CA MET A 8 30.66 11.03 13.93
C MET A 8 29.83 9.94 14.64
N LEU A 9 30.40 9.29 15.67
CA LEU A 9 29.65 8.34 16.49
C LEU A 9 28.53 9.03 17.27
N THR A 10 28.80 10.19 17.87
CA THR A 10 27.78 10.98 18.58
C THR A 10 26.62 11.37 17.66
N LEU A 11 26.91 11.77 16.43
CA LEU A 11 25.88 12.04 15.43
C LEU A 11 25.06 10.77 15.13
N SER A 12 25.72 9.62 14.92
CA SER A 12 25.03 8.35 14.68
C SER A 12 24.15 7.93 15.86
N ILE A 13 24.60 8.14 17.10
CA ILE A 13 23.81 7.90 18.32
C ILE A 13 22.55 8.77 18.31
N ALA A 14 22.66 10.06 18.05
CA ALA A 14 21.53 10.98 18.04
C ALA A 14 20.51 10.60 16.94
N LEU A 15 20.99 10.32 15.72
CA LEU A 15 20.13 9.90 14.61
C LEU A 15 19.41 8.59 14.88
N ALA A 16 20.13 7.59 15.41
CA ALA A 16 19.55 6.29 15.73
C ALA A 16 18.54 6.39 16.88
N ALA A 17 18.83 7.17 17.93
CA ALA A 17 17.91 7.41 19.04
C ALA A 17 16.63 8.11 18.57
N ALA A 18 16.75 9.13 17.71
CA ALA A 18 15.60 9.82 17.14
C ALA A 18 14.74 8.88 16.27
N ALA A 19 15.37 8.04 15.43
CA ALA A 19 14.69 7.05 14.62
C ALA A 19 13.99 5.98 15.46
N ALA A 20 14.65 5.48 16.52
CA ALA A 20 14.06 4.52 17.45
C ALA A 20 12.82 5.07 18.13
N LEU A 21 12.91 6.29 18.69
CA LEU A 21 11.80 6.95 19.38
C LEU A 21 10.64 7.21 18.42
N TYR A 22 10.92 7.76 17.24
CA TYR A 22 9.92 8.04 16.23
C TYR A 22 9.13 6.77 15.82
N LEU A 23 9.84 5.68 15.49
CA LEU A 23 9.21 4.42 15.11
C LEU A 23 8.48 3.74 16.29
N ALA A 24 8.93 3.93 17.52
CA ALA A 24 8.22 3.46 18.72
C ALA A 24 6.87 4.18 18.91
N ILE A 25 6.84 5.50 18.69
CA ILE A 25 5.61 6.30 18.74
C ILE A 25 4.65 5.85 17.63
N GLU A 26 5.14 5.69 16.40
CA GLU A 26 4.34 5.18 15.28
C GLU A 26 3.81 3.76 15.60
N TRP A 27 4.65 2.86 16.13
CA TRP A 27 4.19 1.52 16.54
C TRP A 27 3.08 1.59 17.59
N ARG A 28 3.18 2.49 18.56
CA ARG A 28 2.14 2.63 19.61
C ARG A 28 0.79 3.02 19.01
N SER A 29 0.80 3.82 17.93
CA SER A 29 -0.41 4.26 17.22
C SER A 29 -0.97 3.19 16.29
N ILE A 30 -0.11 2.51 15.53
CA ILE A 30 -0.52 1.64 14.41
C ILE A 30 -0.54 0.16 14.81
N ARG A 31 0.28 -0.24 15.80
CA ARG A 31 0.45 -1.63 16.30
C ARG A 31 0.95 -2.61 15.23
N GLU A 32 1.63 -2.13 14.19
CA GLU A 32 2.26 -2.99 13.18
C GLU A 32 3.56 -3.58 13.71
N PRO A 33 3.71 -4.93 13.75
CA PRO A 33 4.88 -5.58 14.34
C PRO A 33 6.21 -5.20 13.68
N SER A 34 6.23 -4.89 12.38
CA SER A 34 7.42 -4.44 11.65
C SER A 34 8.05 -3.20 12.27
N LEU A 35 7.24 -2.21 12.67
CA LEU A 35 7.70 -0.99 13.32
C LEU A 35 8.41 -1.24 14.65
N LEU A 36 7.92 -2.22 15.45
CA LEU A 36 8.55 -2.59 16.70
C LEU A 36 9.96 -3.16 16.48
N PHE A 37 10.12 -4.07 15.50
CA PHE A 37 11.44 -4.63 15.18
C PHE A 37 12.39 -3.56 14.66
N TRP A 38 11.93 -2.63 13.83
CA TRP A 38 12.76 -1.54 13.31
C TRP A 38 13.14 -0.55 14.39
N SER A 39 12.20 -0.16 15.24
CA SER A 39 12.48 0.69 16.41
C SER A 39 13.52 0.03 17.35
N ALA A 40 13.35 -1.25 17.67
CA ALA A 40 14.30 -2.00 18.49
C ALA A 40 15.68 -2.08 17.82
N GLY A 41 15.75 -2.23 16.50
CA GLY A 41 17.01 -2.21 15.74
C GLY A 41 17.75 -0.88 15.92
N PHE A 42 17.08 0.25 15.77
CA PHE A 42 17.69 1.57 15.97
C PHE A 42 18.07 1.82 17.45
N ALA A 43 17.24 1.39 18.40
CA ALA A 43 17.59 1.45 19.81
C ALA A 43 18.87 0.63 20.13
N THR A 44 19.01 -0.53 19.51
CA THR A 44 20.19 -1.38 19.62
C THR A 44 21.43 -0.71 19.00
N ILE A 45 21.30 0.00 17.88
CA ILE A 45 22.38 0.82 17.29
C ILE A 45 22.77 1.93 18.26
N THR A 46 21.81 2.61 18.87
CA THR A 46 22.07 3.69 19.84
C THR A 46 22.92 3.17 21.00
N VAL A 47 22.53 2.05 21.61
CA VAL A 47 23.27 1.45 22.72
C VAL A 47 24.65 0.97 22.25
N GLY A 48 24.72 0.27 21.11
CA GLY A 48 25.99 -0.24 20.55
C GLY A 48 26.97 0.89 20.23
N SER A 49 26.53 1.96 19.60
CA SER A 49 27.35 3.11 19.27
C SER A 49 27.81 3.86 20.52
N THR A 50 26.97 3.95 21.56
CA THR A 50 27.38 4.53 22.86
C THR A 50 28.46 3.69 23.55
N LEU A 51 28.30 2.37 23.55
CA LEU A 51 29.31 1.47 24.11
C LEU A 51 30.62 1.49 23.30
N ALA A 52 30.52 1.72 21.99
CA ALA A 52 31.70 1.84 21.15
C ALA A 52 32.63 2.97 21.56
N LEU A 53 32.14 4.03 22.20
CA LEU A 53 32.98 5.11 22.75
C LEU A 53 33.89 4.63 23.87
N LEU A 54 33.54 3.57 24.60
CA LEU A 54 34.33 3.03 25.74
C LEU A 54 35.68 2.45 25.30
N ARG A 55 35.88 2.19 24.00
CA ARG A 55 37.20 1.77 23.49
C ARG A 55 38.26 2.85 23.68
N ILE A 56 37.88 4.11 23.71
CA ILE A 56 38.81 5.24 23.98
C ILE A 56 39.37 5.14 25.41
N SER A 57 38.60 4.61 26.34
CA SER A 57 39.01 4.36 27.70
C SER A 57 39.71 3.01 27.92
N GLY A 58 40.08 2.31 26.85
CA GLY A 58 40.76 1.01 26.94
C GLY A 58 39.86 -0.19 27.22
N LEU A 59 38.53 0.00 27.32
CA LEU A 59 37.58 -1.10 27.53
C LEU A 59 37.23 -1.80 26.21
N LEU A 60 38.24 -2.44 25.60
CA LEU A 60 38.16 -2.98 24.23
C LEU A 60 37.11 -4.09 24.10
N LEU A 61 36.95 -4.97 25.08
CA LEU A 61 35.95 -6.04 25.04
C LEU A 61 34.51 -5.45 24.87
N ILE A 62 34.20 -4.42 25.65
CA ILE A 62 32.88 -3.78 25.59
C ILE A 62 32.79 -2.90 24.37
N GLY A 63 33.79 -2.05 24.13
CA GLY A 63 33.76 -1.05 23.07
C GLY A 63 33.93 -1.60 21.63
N ILE A 64 34.47 -2.80 21.45
CA ILE A 64 34.64 -3.43 20.15
C ILE A 64 33.75 -4.66 20.02
N TRP A 65 34.03 -5.73 20.80
CA TRP A 65 33.32 -6.98 20.62
C TRP A 65 31.81 -6.87 20.92
N PHE A 66 31.46 -6.39 22.10
CA PHE A 66 30.06 -6.29 22.53
C PHE A 66 29.30 -5.23 21.72
N ALA A 67 29.90 -4.07 21.45
CA ALA A 67 29.33 -3.01 20.61
C ALA A 67 29.02 -3.50 19.17
N ASN A 68 29.96 -4.25 18.57
CA ASN A 68 29.72 -4.83 17.23
C ASN A 68 28.66 -5.94 17.27
N GLY A 69 28.53 -6.70 18.35
CA GLY A 69 27.44 -7.67 18.52
C GLY A 69 26.06 -7.02 18.56
N LEU A 70 25.96 -5.86 19.19
CA LEU A 70 24.73 -5.05 19.14
C LEU A 70 24.44 -4.53 17.75
N LEU A 71 25.47 -4.16 16.97
CA LEU A 71 25.29 -3.77 15.58
C LEU A 71 24.78 -4.94 14.73
N VAL A 72 25.33 -6.15 14.88
CA VAL A 72 24.82 -7.38 14.22
C VAL A 72 23.37 -7.64 14.62
N THR A 73 23.04 -7.51 15.92
CA THR A 73 21.69 -7.68 16.44
C THR A 73 20.72 -6.68 15.81
N ALA A 74 21.12 -5.42 15.63
CA ALA A 74 20.30 -4.39 15.00
C ALA A 74 19.94 -4.75 13.55
N HIS A 75 20.92 -5.22 12.76
CA HIS A 75 20.66 -5.62 11.37
C HIS A 75 19.82 -6.89 11.27
N PHE A 76 19.96 -7.79 12.24
CA PHE A 76 19.06 -8.93 12.35
C PHE A 76 17.63 -8.51 12.70
N LEU A 77 17.43 -7.52 13.58
CA LEU A 77 16.13 -6.94 13.89
C LEU A 77 15.51 -6.25 12.65
N PHE A 78 16.32 -5.54 11.85
CA PHE A 78 15.85 -4.99 10.58
C PHE A 78 15.40 -6.09 9.62
N LEU A 79 16.14 -7.19 9.50
CA LEU A 79 15.72 -8.35 8.70
C LEU A 79 14.41 -8.95 9.21
N LEU A 80 14.24 -9.11 10.53
CA LEU A 80 12.99 -9.59 11.12
C LEU A 80 11.82 -8.65 10.81
N GLY A 81 12.05 -7.35 10.93
CA GLY A 81 11.05 -6.33 10.58
C GLY A 81 10.63 -6.40 9.11
N VAL A 82 11.58 -6.52 8.18
CA VAL A 82 11.30 -6.71 6.75
C VAL A 82 10.59 -8.04 6.48
N ALA A 83 10.97 -9.12 7.15
CA ALA A 83 10.31 -10.42 7.02
C ALA A 83 8.84 -10.37 7.49
N ARG A 84 8.56 -9.67 8.59
CA ARG A 84 7.19 -9.41 9.05
C ARG A 84 6.42 -8.54 8.07
N PHE A 85 7.06 -7.50 7.57
CA PHE A 85 6.48 -6.61 6.55
C PHE A 85 6.11 -7.35 5.27
N THR A 86 6.98 -8.24 4.77
CA THR A 86 6.74 -9.03 3.55
C THR A 86 5.97 -10.33 3.80
N GLN A 87 5.62 -10.62 5.07
CA GLN A 87 4.93 -11.86 5.51
C GLN A 87 5.72 -13.15 5.19
N VAL A 88 7.04 -13.05 5.05
CA VAL A 88 7.93 -14.20 4.83
C VAL A 88 8.41 -14.77 6.16
N ARG A 89 8.37 -16.11 6.28
CA ARG A 89 8.95 -16.81 7.44
C ARG A 89 10.44 -17.01 7.22
N LEU A 90 11.25 -16.57 8.16
CA LEU A 90 12.69 -16.83 8.16
C LEU A 90 12.99 -18.21 8.76
N SER A 91 13.99 -18.89 8.19
CA SER A 91 14.52 -20.13 8.75
C SER A 91 15.17 -19.87 10.11
N ARG A 92 15.06 -20.84 11.05
CA ARG A 92 15.75 -20.79 12.34
C ARG A 92 17.28 -20.75 12.21
N ALA A 93 17.82 -21.19 11.08
CA ALA A 93 19.25 -21.13 10.78
C ALA A 93 19.83 -19.69 10.87
N TRP A 94 19.01 -18.66 10.69
CA TRP A 94 19.46 -17.28 10.83
C TRP A 94 19.96 -16.93 12.25
N TYR A 95 19.55 -17.66 13.29
CA TYR A 95 20.07 -17.46 14.65
C TYR A 95 21.53 -17.92 14.80
N LEU A 96 22.07 -18.71 13.85
CA LEU A 96 23.50 -19.09 13.84
C LEU A 96 24.43 -17.87 13.72
N ILE A 97 23.90 -16.72 13.25
CA ILE A 97 24.67 -15.47 13.21
C ILE A 97 25.20 -15.05 14.58
N PHE A 98 24.43 -15.33 15.65
CA PHE A 98 24.83 -15.03 17.01
C PHE A 98 25.89 -16.00 17.53
N LEU A 99 25.83 -17.27 17.11
CA LEU A 99 26.89 -18.25 17.42
C LEU A 99 28.18 -17.88 16.71
N ALA A 100 28.11 -17.45 15.45
CA ALA A 100 29.28 -16.98 14.71
C ALA A 100 29.89 -15.73 15.37
N TRP A 101 29.06 -14.77 15.83
CA TRP A 101 29.54 -13.62 16.56
C TRP A 101 30.17 -14.02 17.93
N LEU A 102 29.55 -14.95 18.65
CA LEU A 102 30.08 -15.43 19.94
C LEU A 102 31.45 -16.12 19.78
N ALA A 103 31.63 -16.87 18.67
CA ALA A 103 32.87 -17.55 18.38
C ALA A 103 34.06 -16.58 18.22
N LEU A 104 33.82 -15.30 17.89
CA LEU A 104 34.88 -14.29 17.79
C LEU A 104 35.58 -14.02 19.15
N LEU A 105 34.98 -14.41 20.28
CA LEU A 105 35.67 -14.36 21.61
C LEU A 105 36.78 -15.36 21.74
N LEU A 106 36.77 -16.44 20.95
CA LEU A 106 37.79 -17.49 20.97
C LEU A 106 39.02 -17.14 20.15
N LEU A 107 39.00 -15.98 19.43
CA LEU A 107 40.13 -15.54 18.66
C LEU A 107 41.29 -15.09 19.56
N PRO A 108 42.54 -15.54 19.28
CA PRO A 108 43.69 -15.09 20.01
C PRO A 108 43.98 -13.61 19.77
N ASP A 109 44.52 -12.93 20.79
CA ASP A 109 44.90 -11.52 20.67
C ASP A 109 46.25 -11.40 19.96
N GLU A 110 46.23 -11.50 18.63
CA GLU A 110 47.36 -11.42 17.77
C GLU A 110 47.34 -10.14 16.88
N ALA A 111 48.43 -9.82 16.20
CA ALA A 111 48.54 -8.66 15.31
C ALA A 111 47.46 -8.62 14.18
N SER A 112 46.89 -9.77 13.83
CA SER A 112 45.80 -9.91 12.85
C SER A 112 44.39 -9.71 13.42
N TRP A 113 44.24 -9.60 14.74
CA TRP A 113 42.94 -9.56 15.43
C TRP A 113 42.00 -8.49 14.86
N SER A 114 42.48 -7.25 14.72
CA SER A 114 41.66 -6.13 14.18
C SER A 114 41.15 -6.41 12.79
N LYS A 115 41.94 -7.06 11.94
CA LYS A 115 41.57 -7.41 10.57
C LYS A 115 40.50 -8.50 10.54
N ILE A 116 40.70 -9.56 11.30
CA ILE A 116 39.74 -10.68 11.40
C ILE A 116 38.40 -10.16 11.96
N MET A 117 38.42 -9.35 13.01
CA MET A 117 37.22 -8.75 13.59
C MET A 117 36.49 -7.84 12.59
N LEU A 118 37.22 -7.05 11.80
CA LEU A 118 36.63 -6.19 10.77
C LEU A 118 35.92 -7.03 9.71
N VAL A 119 36.58 -8.07 9.18
CA VAL A 119 35.99 -8.95 8.17
C VAL A 119 34.75 -9.66 8.71
N ALA A 120 34.88 -10.33 9.85
CA ALA A 120 33.82 -11.11 10.44
C ALA A 120 32.59 -10.23 10.73
N ASN A 121 32.76 -9.11 11.44
CA ASN A 121 31.66 -8.21 11.74
C ASN A 121 31.04 -7.62 10.47
N SER A 122 31.84 -7.30 9.46
CA SER A 122 31.31 -6.80 8.18
C SER A 122 30.45 -7.85 7.48
N LEU A 123 30.84 -9.11 7.45
CA LEU A 123 30.03 -10.19 6.88
C LEU A 123 28.76 -10.44 7.69
N LEU A 124 28.85 -10.44 9.05
CA LEU A 124 27.71 -10.63 9.94
C LEU A 124 26.65 -9.51 9.80
N VAL A 125 27.05 -8.29 9.40
CA VAL A 125 26.14 -7.18 9.08
C VAL A 125 25.63 -7.28 7.64
N ALA A 126 26.51 -7.60 6.68
CA ALA A 126 26.14 -7.66 5.26
C ALA A 126 25.05 -8.72 4.98
N LEU A 127 25.20 -9.92 5.57
CA LEU A 127 24.31 -11.05 5.29
C LEU A 127 22.82 -10.74 5.60
N PRO A 128 22.43 -10.31 6.81
CA PRO A 128 21.03 -9.99 7.10
C PRO A 128 20.54 -8.79 6.30
N THR A 129 21.39 -7.80 6.04
CA THR A 129 21.05 -6.59 5.29
C THR A 129 20.72 -6.91 3.83
N LEU A 130 21.59 -7.68 3.15
CA LEU A 130 21.35 -8.12 1.76
C LEU A 130 20.13 -9.05 1.67
N ARG A 131 19.93 -9.92 2.67
CA ARG A 131 18.73 -10.76 2.73
C ARG A 131 17.47 -9.92 2.86
N ALA A 132 17.47 -8.88 3.69
CA ALA A 132 16.36 -7.95 3.83
C ALA A 132 16.05 -7.23 2.51
N SER A 133 17.08 -6.74 1.81
CA SER A 133 16.94 -6.17 0.46
C SER A 133 16.34 -7.17 -0.54
N PHE A 134 16.77 -8.42 -0.49
CA PHE A 134 16.24 -9.47 -1.37
C PHE A 134 14.76 -9.76 -1.11
N LEU A 135 14.31 -9.77 0.14
CA LEU A 135 12.90 -9.97 0.50
C LEU A 135 11.97 -8.86 -0.03
N LEU A 136 12.51 -7.66 -0.26
CA LEU A 136 11.77 -6.53 -0.84
C LEU A 136 11.75 -6.54 -2.38
N ARG A 137 12.04 -7.67 -3.05
CA ARG A 137 11.89 -7.78 -4.50
C ARG A 137 10.39 -7.81 -4.88
N PRO A 138 10.00 -7.17 -6.00
CA PRO A 138 8.64 -7.25 -6.49
C PRO A 138 8.30 -8.69 -6.93
N HIS A 139 7.32 -9.31 -6.29
CA HIS A 139 6.76 -10.60 -6.67
C HIS A 139 5.32 -10.36 -7.14
N GLY A 140 5.14 -9.84 -8.34
CA GLY A 140 3.82 -9.65 -8.96
C GLY A 140 2.91 -8.56 -8.33
N ARG A 141 3.36 -7.84 -7.29
CA ARG A 141 2.65 -6.71 -6.68
C ARG A 141 3.49 -5.44 -6.79
N SER A 142 2.85 -4.31 -7.10
CA SER A 142 3.51 -3.01 -7.07
C SER A 142 3.97 -2.70 -5.63
N LEU A 143 5.27 -2.49 -5.44
CA LEU A 143 5.80 -2.00 -4.17
C LEU A 143 5.50 -0.50 -4.02
N SER A 144 5.31 -0.05 -2.78
CA SER A 144 5.29 1.38 -2.48
C SER A 144 6.65 2.01 -2.79
N VAL A 145 6.66 3.30 -3.11
CA VAL A 145 7.92 4.04 -3.34
C VAL A 145 8.89 3.87 -2.18
N GLY A 146 8.40 3.96 -0.93
CA GLY A 146 9.22 3.75 0.26
C GLY A 146 9.82 2.35 0.36
N ALA A 147 9.09 1.29 -0.04
CA ALA A 147 9.61 -0.08 -0.06
C ALA A 147 10.70 -0.28 -1.13
N VAL A 148 10.55 0.39 -2.29
CA VAL A 148 11.58 0.40 -3.34
C VAL A 148 12.83 1.13 -2.85
N GLN A 149 12.67 2.29 -2.24
CA GLN A 149 13.77 3.05 -1.64
C GLN A 149 14.49 2.23 -0.56
N LEU A 150 13.74 1.63 0.38
CA LEU A 150 14.29 0.77 1.44
C LEU A 150 15.11 -0.38 0.85
N ARG A 151 14.62 -1.02 -0.21
CA ARG A 151 15.34 -2.09 -0.90
C ARG A 151 16.70 -1.63 -1.39
N TYR A 152 16.76 -0.48 -2.09
CA TYR A 152 18.03 0.02 -2.64
C TYR A 152 18.98 0.50 -1.54
N VAL A 153 18.47 1.16 -0.49
CA VAL A 153 19.29 1.57 0.65
C VAL A 153 19.90 0.36 1.35
N LEU A 154 19.11 -0.70 1.62
CA LEU A 154 19.64 -1.93 2.21
C LEU A 154 20.61 -2.66 1.28
N LEU A 155 20.40 -2.61 -0.04
CA LEU A 155 21.31 -3.19 -1.01
C LEU A 155 22.67 -2.47 -0.98
N THR A 156 22.68 -1.14 -1.11
CA THR A 156 23.91 -0.34 -1.11
C THR A 156 24.65 -0.45 0.22
N HIS A 157 23.94 -0.41 1.35
CA HIS A 157 24.50 -0.61 2.68
C HIS A 157 25.15 -1.99 2.84
N GLY A 158 24.45 -3.05 2.44
CA GLY A 158 25.00 -4.42 2.50
C GLY A 158 26.21 -4.63 1.59
N LEU A 159 26.18 -4.05 0.37
CA LEU A 159 27.33 -4.08 -0.55
C LEU A 159 28.53 -3.30 0.02
N PHE A 160 28.28 -2.15 0.66
CA PHE A 160 29.34 -1.41 1.35
C PHE A 160 30.05 -2.26 2.40
N TYR A 161 29.32 -3.03 3.21
CA TYR A 161 29.92 -3.93 4.21
C TYR A 161 30.69 -5.09 3.57
N LEU A 162 30.30 -5.59 2.39
CA LEU A 162 31.12 -6.55 1.63
C LEU A 162 32.43 -5.91 1.14
N ILE A 163 32.37 -4.69 0.59
CA ILE A 163 33.56 -3.94 0.17
C ILE A 163 34.48 -3.71 1.38
N LYS A 164 33.90 -3.34 2.52
CA LYS A 164 34.64 -3.17 3.77
C LYS A 164 35.33 -4.45 4.22
N ALA A 165 34.69 -5.62 4.09
CA ALA A 165 35.32 -6.91 4.39
C ALA A 165 36.50 -7.19 3.47
N VAL A 166 36.36 -6.90 2.16
CA VAL A 166 37.41 -7.12 1.16
C VAL A 166 38.58 -6.12 1.30
N SER A 167 38.33 -4.91 1.82
CA SER A 167 39.36 -3.87 1.96
C SER A 167 40.58 -4.30 2.77
N VAL A 168 40.44 -5.32 3.61
CA VAL A 168 41.53 -5.90 4.43
C VAL A 168 42.63 -6.52 3.58
N VAL A 169 42.33 -7.00 2.36
CA VAL A 169 43.30 -7.63 1.46
C VAL A 169 44.12 -6.61 0.67
N VAL A 170 43.72 -5.31 0.72
CA VAL A 170 44.44 -4.25 0.01
C VAL A 170 45.76 -3.94 0.75
N PRO A 171 46.94 -4.07 0.10
CA PRO A 171 48.20 -3.76 0.74
C PRO A 171 48.27 -2.32 1.23
N GLY A 172 48.82 -2.12 2.44
CA GLY A 172 48.96 -0.79 3.04
C GLY A 172 47.72 -0.25 3.76
N THR A 173 46.60 -0.97 3.74
CA THR A 173 45.40 -0.55 4.46
C THR A 173 45.62 -0.54 5.99
N LEU A 174 45.57 0.65 6.58
CA LEU A 174 45.63 0.80 8.04
C LEU A 174 44.26 0.45 8.65
N ILE A 175 44.25 -0.48 9.59
CA ILE A 175 43.07 -0.89 10.35
C ILE A 175 43.42 -0.98 11.82
N ASP A 176 43.02 0.03 12.56
CA ASP A 176 43.12 0.07 14.03
C ASP A 176 41.74 0.32 14.62
N LEU A 177 41.09 -0.78 15.07
CA LEU A 177 39.77 -0.73 15.63
C LEU A 177 39.78 -0.08 17.04
N ALA A 178 40.87 -0.15 17.76
CA ALA A 178 40.97 0.43 19.09
C ALA A 178 41.02 1.96 19.03
N ALA A 179 41.86 2.49 18.14
CA ALA A 179 42.05 3.92 17.98
C ALA A 179 41.12 4.59 16.93
N PHE A 180 40.17 3.87 16.33
CA PHE A 180 39.32 4.35 15.22
C PHE A 180 40.16 4.88 14.02
N ARG A 181 41.34 4.31 13.77
CA ARG A 181 42.20 4.74 12.69
C ARG A 181 42.09 3.84 11.46
N GLY A 182 42.11 4.51 10.30
CA GLY A 182 41.98 3.89 8.98
C GLY A 182 40.88 4.51 8.17
N GLU A 183 41.12 4.75 6.89
CA GLU A 183 40.16 5.42 6.00
C GLU A 183 38.86 4.66 5.90
N ILE A 184 38.88 3.33 5.80
CA ILE A 184 37.69 2.48 5.70
C ILE A 184 36.84 2.55 6.97
N ILE A 185 37.45 2.79 8.14
CA ILE A 185 36.74 2.95 9.40
C ILE A 185 36.01 4.30 9.41
N GLN A 186 36.71 5.38 9.01
CA GLN A 186 36.11 6.72 8.94
C GLN A 186 34.97 6.79 7.91
N ILE A 187 35.17 6.23 6.71
CA ILE A 187 34.13 6.14 5.68
C ILE A 187 32.93 5.35 6.22
N SER A 188 33.15 4.28 7.00
CA SER A 188 32.07 3.48 7.59
C SER A 188 31.22 4.29 8.59
N LEU A 189 31.80 5.23 9.34
CA LEU A 189 31.06 6.08 10.25
C LEU A 189 30.13 7.05 9.52
N VAL A 190 30.62 7.64 8.41
CA VAL A 190 29.81 8.53 7.56
C VAL A 190 28.68 7.73 6.88
N GLU A 191 29.02 6.61 6.26
CA GLU A 191 28.07 5.73 5.61
C GLU A 191 27.01 5.23 6.57
N GLY A 192 27.40 4.81 7.80
CA GLY A 192 26.48 4.38 8.82
C GLY A 192 25.48 5.46 9.25
N ALA A 193 25.92 6.71 9.43
CA ALA A 193 25.03 7.84 9.73
C ALA A 193 24.04 8.10 8.59
N MET A 194 24.49 8.06 7.34
CA MET A 194 23.61 8.20 6.17
C MET A 194 22.62 7.04 6.07
N ALA A 195 23.08 5.81 6.29
CA ALA A 195 22.23 4.62 6.25
C ALA A 195 21.12 4.68 7.31
N ILE A 196 21.44 5.06 8.56
CA ILE A 196 20.45 5.25 9.63
C ILE A 196 19.33 6.19 9.16
N MET A 197 19.68 7.35 8.61
CA MET A 197 18.71 8.34 8.15
C MET A 197 17.86 7.81 6.98
N LEU A 198 18.49 7.23 5.96
CA LEU A 198 17.80 6.76 4.75
C LEU A 198 16.91 5.54 5.04
N ILE A 199 17.36 4.61 5.89
CA ILE A 199 16.57 3.45 6.32
C ILE A 199 15.35 3.92 7.10
N ALA A 200 15.51 4.80 8.10
CA ALA A 200 14.40 5.31 8.90
C ALA A 200 13.36 6.05 8.04
N LEU A 201 13.79 6.91 7.12
CA LEU A 201 12.90 7.64 6.21
C LEU A 201 12.14 6.70 5.27
N SER A 202 12.83 5.71 4.71
CA SER A 202 12.21 4.73 3.80
C SER A 202 11.21 3.82 4.52
N MET A 203 11.50 3.39 5.75
CA MET A 203 10.60 2.60 6.59
C MET A 203 9.32 3.37 6.90
N THR A 204 9.45 4.63 7.30
CA THR A 204 8.32 5.53 7.56
C THR A 204 7.43 5.72 6.35
N GLY A 205 8.02 6.04 5.19
CA GLY A 205 7.29 6.22 3.93
C GLY A 205 6.52 4.97 3.50
N THR A 206 7.07 3.79 3.78
CA THR A 206 6.45 2.51 3.46
C THR A 206 5.19 2.25 4.29
N GLU A 207 5.22 2.52 5.58
CA GLU A 207 4.07 2.30 6.47
C GLU A 207 2.97 3.35 6.26
N ARG A 208 3.33 4.61 6.01
CA ARG A 208 2.35 5.66 5.67
C ARG A 208 1.55 5.31 4.42
N TYR A 209 2.22 4.86 3.36
CA TYR A 209 1.56 4.43 2.14
C TYR A 209 0.58 3.26 2.38
N ARG A 210 0.98 2.26 3.20
CA ARG A 210 0.09 1.16 3.55
C ARG A 210 -1.15 1.61 4.31
N ARG A 211 -0.96 2.52 5.26
CA ARG A 211 -2.06 3.09 6.05
C ARG A 211 -3.05 3.84 5.16
N GLU A 212 -2.54 4.69 4.25
CA GLU A 212 -3.35 5.42 3.30
C GLU A 212 -4.17 4.48 2.41
N LYS A 213 -3.54 3.48 1.83
CA LYS A 213 -4.22 2.44 1.05
C LYS A 213 -5.22 1.62 1.86
N ARG A 214 -4.97 1.41 3.15
CA ARG A 214 -5.93 0.73 4.03
C ARG A 214 -7.15 1.60 4.30
N ILE A 215 -6.97 2.89 4.54
CA ILE A 215 -8.06 3.86 4.73
C ILE A 215 -8.90 3.94 3.44
N GLU A 216 -8.29 4.09 2.28
CA GLU A 216 -8.97 4.06 0.99
C GLU A 216 -9.79 2.77 0.80
N ARG A 217 -9.22 1.63 1.23
CA ARG A 217 -9.91 0.34 1.15
C ARG A 217 -11.09 0.19 2.11
N LEU A 218 -11.04 0.85 3.25
CA LEU A 218 -12.12 0.82 4.25
C LEU A 218 -13.23 1.83 3.93
N ALA A 219 -12.96 2.84 3.12
CA ALA A 219 -13.98 3.75 2.64
C ALA A 219 -15.00 2.98 1.78
N ALA A 220 -16.24 2.94 2.24
CA ALA A 220 -17.34 2.26 1.54
C ALA A 220 -18.09 3.19 0.59
N ARG A 221 -17.89 4.50 0.74
CA ARG A 221 -18.61 5.52 0.00
C ARG A 221 -17.69 6.31 -0.91
N ASP A 222 -18.22 6.76 -2.03
CA ASP A 222 -17.57 7.73 -2.91
C ASP A 222 -17.52 9.09 -2.19
N PRO A 223 -16.36 9.74 -2.09
CA PRO A 223 -16.21 10.97 -1.29
C PRO A 223 -16.96 12.18 -1.88
N LEU A 224 -17.23 12.20 -3.19
CA LEU A 224 -17.95 13.28 -3.84
C LEU A 224 -19.46 13.11 -3.70
N THR A 225 -19.96 11.91 -4.00
CA THR A 225 -21.41 11.67 -4.14
C THR A 225 -22.05 11.03 -2.91
N ALA A 226 -21.26 10.54 -1.96
CA ALA A 226 -21.69 9.78 -0.79
C ALA A 226 -22.53 8.50 -1.09
N LEU A 227 -22.67 8.10 -2.35
CA LEU A 227 -23.13 6.77 -2.74
C LEU A 227 -22.09 5.71 -2.38
N TYR A 228 -22.40 4.43 -2.47
CA TYR A 228 -21.38 3.41 -2.39
C TYR A 228 -20.38 3.57 -3.53
N ASN A 229 -19.11 3.25 -3.28
CA ASN A 229 -18.13 3.13 -4.36
C ASN A 229 -18.19 1.72 -4.96
N ARG A 230 -17.52 1.53 -6.11
CA ARG A 230 -17.44 0.25 -6.82
C ARG A 230 -17.11 -0.92 -5.90
N ARG A 231 -16.11 -0.74 -5.01
CA ARG A 231 -15.70 -1.78 -4.09
C ARG A 231 -16.78 -2.16 -3.07
N ALA A 232 -17.47 -1.17 -2.52
CA ALA A 232 -18.56 -1.43 -1.57
C ALA A 232 -19.72 -2.15 -2.25
N LEU A 233 -19.99 -1.85 -3.52
CA LEU A 233 -20.95 -2.59 -4.33
C LEU A 233 -20.53 -4.06 -4.46
N GLU A 234 -19.27 -4.34 -4.84
CA GLU A 234 -18.74 -5.70 -5.00
C GLU A 234 -18.86 -6.54 -3.71
N VAL A 235 -18.72 -5.91 -2.55
CA VAL A 235 -18.83 -6.59 -1.25
C VAL A 235 -20.29 -6.82 -0.82
N ARG A 236 -21.21 -5.90 -1.19
CA ARG A 236 -22.60 -5.90 -0.71
C ARG A 236 -23.57 -6.57 -1.68
N ALA A 237 -23.31 -6.50 -2.98
CA ALA A 237 -24.18 -7.05 -4.02
C ALA A 237 -24.46 -8.54 -3.85
N PRO A 238 -23.50 -9.44 -3.51
CA PRO A 238 -23.79 -10.85 -3.36
C PRO A 238 -24.95 -11.15 -2.44
N ARG A 239 -25.06 -10.49 -1.28
CA ARG A 239 -26.16 -10.70 -0.34
C ARG A 239 -27.53 -10.32 -0.89
N LEU A 240 -27.58 -9.31 -1.76
CA LEU A 240 -28.81 -8.88 -2.39
C LEU A 240 -29.18 -9.80 -3.56
N LEU A 241 -28.17 -10.31 -4.28
CA LEU A 241 -28.33 -11.22 -5.41
C LEU A 241 -28.73 -12.64 -4.97
N ASP A 242 -28.29 -13.09 -3.77
CA ASP A 242 -28.65 -14.39 -3.20
C ASP A 242 -30.16 -14.52 -2.91
N ASP A 243 -30.85 -13.38 -2.70
CA ASP A 243 -32.31 -13.31 -2.42
C ASP A 243 -33.17 -13.30 -3.70
N VAL A 244 -32.54 -13.29 -4.90
CA VAL A 244 -33.25 -13.22 -6.18
C VAL A 244 -33.88 -14.56 -6.52
N SER A 245 -35.13 -14.53 -6.96
CA SER A 245 -35.91 -15.71 -7.40
C SER A 245 -37.00 -15.28 -8.39
N SER A 246 -37.68 -16.26 -8.98
CA SER A 246 -38.82 -16.00 -9.87
C SER A 246 -39.98 -15.23 -9.22
N THR A 247 -40.11 -15.32 -7.88
CA THR A 247 -41.11 -14.53 -7.11
C THR A 247 -40.57 -13.19 -6.61
N ARG A 248 -39.26 -12.98 -6.67
CA ARG A 248 -38.56 -11.75 -6.29
C ARG A 248 -37.45 -11.44 -7.29
N PRO A 249 -37.78 -11.03 -8.50
CA PRO A 249 -36.77 -10.73 -9.53
C PRO A 249 -35.84 -9.60 -9.10
N GLY A 250 -34.60 -9.70 -9.51
CA GLY A 250 -33.60 -8.65 -9.34
C GLY A 250 -33.49 -7.76 -10.55
N ALA A 251 -33.00 -6.54 -10.38
CA ALA A 251 -32.68 -5.66 -11.50
C ALA A 251 -31.37 -4.90 -11.24
N LEU A 252 -30.61 -4.70 -12.32
CA LEU A 252 -29.47 -3.78 -12.36
C LEU A 252 -29.76 -2.68 -13.37
N LEU A 253 -29.58 -1.42 -12.98
CA LEU A 253 -29.60 -0.26 -13.84
C LEU A 253 -28.21 0.34 -13.88
N LEU A 254 -27.63 0.44 -15.05
CA LEU A 254 -26.38 1.17 -15.30
C LEU A 254 -26.73 2.52 -15.92
N ILE A 255 -26.22 3.59 -15.34
CA ILE A 255 -26.59 4.98 -15.66
C ILE A 255 -25.32 5.74 -16.03
N ASP A 256 -25.39 6.51 -17.09
CA ASP A 256 -24.31 7.36 -17.58
C ASP A 256 -24.85 8.74 -17.95
N ILE A 257 -24.07 9.80 -17.68
CA ILE A 257 -24.45 11.17 -17.99
C ILE A 257 -24.02 11.50 -19.41
N ASP A 258 -24.99 11.68 -20.30
CA ASP A 258 -24.76 12.09 -21.67
C ASP A 258 -24.13 13.49 -21.71
N ASN A 259 -23.09 13.65 -22.52
CA ASN A 259 -22.39 14.92 -22.73
C ASN A 259 -21.72 15.51 -21.46
N PHE A 260 -21.41 14.66 -20.46
CA PHE A 260 -20.75 15.09 -19.22
C PHE A 260 -19.43 15.84 -19.47
N LYS A 261 -18.62 15.35 -20.43
CA LYS A 261 -17.38 16.00 -20.82
C LYS A 261 -17.61 17.44 -21.31
N LEU A 262 -18.70 17.69 -22.04
CA LEU A 262 -19.04 19.03 -22.53
C LEU A 262 -19.27 20.02 -21.37
N VAL A 263 -19.91 19.58 -20.28
CA VAL A 263 -20.08 20.39 -19.07
C VAL A 263 -18.72 20.72 -18.44
N ASN A 264 -17.83 19.72 -18.32
CA ASN A 264 -16.49 19.96 -17.82
C ASN A 264 -15.67 20.91 -18.67
N ASP A 265 -15.75 20.77 -20.00
CA ASP A 265 -14.99 21.59 -20.95
C ASP A 265 -15.49 23.05 -20.97
N LEU A 266 -16.80 23.29 -20.80
CA LEU A 266 -17.41 24.63 -20.84
C LEU A 266 -17.41 25.33 -19.48
N TYR A 267 -17.64 24.61 -18.38
CA TYR A 267 -17.91 25.17 -17.06
C TYR A 267 -16.89 24.75 -15.98
N GLY A 268 -15.89 23.92 -16.37
CA GLY A 268 -14.86 23.42 -15.49
C GLY A 268 -15.30 22.23 -14.62
N HIS A 269 -14.34 21.49 -14.07
CA HIS A 269 -14.56 20.27 -13.29
C HIS A 269 -15.46 20.47 -12.07
N THR A 270 -15.42 21.65 -11.43
CA THR A 270 -16.31 21.97 -10.29
C THR A 270 -17.79 21.96 -10.68
N ALA A 271 -18.12 22.30 -11.94
CA ALA A 271 -19.47 22.23 -12.45
C ALA A 271 -19.89 20.77 -12.71
N GLY A 272 -19.01 19.97 -13.28
CA GLY A 272 -19.21 18.52 -13.40
C GLY A 272 -19.39 17.84 -12.05
N ASP A 273 -18.62 18.20 -11.05
CA ASP A 273 -18.76 17.66 -9.69
C ASP A 273 -20.16 17.98 -9.10
N ARG A 274 -20.65 19.20 -9.28
CA ARG A 274 -22.02 19.57 -8.85
C ARG A 274 -23.10 18.74 -9.57
N LEU A 275 -22.91 18.45 -10.85
CA LEU A 275 -23.81 17.60 -11.62
C LEU A 275 -23.85 16.17 -11.10
N LEU A 276 -22.68 15.60 -10.78
CA LEU A 276 -22.56 14.27 -10.18
C LEU A 276 -23.22 14.20 -8.80
N VAL A 277 -23.03 15.22 -7.97
CA VAL A 277 -23.70 15.32 -6.65
C VAL A 277 -25.21 15.39 -6.83
N SER A 278 -25.70 16.24 -7.74
CA SER A 278 -27.15 16.38 -8.04
C SER A 278 -27.76 15.04 -8.45
N LEU A 279 -27.14 14.30 -9.39
CA LEU A 279 -27.61 12.97 -9.79
C LEU A 279 -27.64 12.00 -8.60
N SER A 280 -26.61 12.02 -7.76
CA SER A 280 -26.54 11.13 -6.60
C SER A 280 -27.63 11.40 -5.57
N GLU A 281 -28.03 12.66 -5.41
CA GLU A 281 -29.14 13.06 -4.54
C GLU A 281 -30.49 12.62 -5.12
N MET A 282 -30.67 12.76 -6.42
CA MET A 282 -31.86 12.24 -7.11
C MET A 282 -31.97 10.73 -6.96
N ILE A 283 -30.89 9.98 -7.22
CA ILE A 283 -30.86 8.54 -7.02
C ILE A 283 -31.29 8.19 -5.58
N ARG A 284 -30.68 8.81 -4.58
CA ARG A 284 -31.05 8.56 -3.17
C ARG A 284 -32.51 8.86 -2.85
N SER A 285 -33.07 9.89 -3.47
CA SER A 285 -34.45 10.30 -3.21
C SER A 285 -35.50 9.32 -3.75
N VAL A 286 -35.16 8.55 -4.77
CA VAL A 286 -36.08 7.60 -5.43
C VAL A 286 -35.75 6.13 -5.14
N LEU A 287 -34.64 5.88 -4.46
CA LEU A 287 -34.15 4.53 -4.19
C LEU A 287 -35.07 3.81 -3.18
N PRO A 288 -35.61 2.62 -3.50
CA PRO A 288 -36.41 1.85 -2.58
C PRO A 288 -35.56 1.27 -1.44
N ASN A 289 -36.21 0.94 -0.32
CA ASN A 289 -35.56 0.29 0.81
C ASN A 289 -34.92 -1.04 0.37
N GLY A 290 -33.68 -1.28 0.82
CA GLY A 290 -32.94 -2.49 0.49
C GLY A 290 -32.17 -2.44 -0.83
N ALA A 291 -32.38 -1.43 -1.67
CA ALA A 291 -31.60 -1.23 -2.88
C ALA A 291 -30.18 -0.75 -2.61
N LEU A 292 -29.24 -1.06 -3.51
CA LEU A 292 -27.89 -0.53 -3.49
C LEU A 292 -27.71 0.45 -4.65
N ALA A 293 -27.07 1.61 -4.36
CA ALA A 293 -26.63 2.52 -5.39
C ALA A 293 -25.15 2.83 -5.20
N ALA A 294 -24.40 2.83 -6.29
CA ALA A 294 -22.97 3.08 -6.29
C ALA A 294 -22.57 3.95 -7.47
N ARG A 295 -21.45 4.69 -7.30
CA ARG A 295 -20.71 5.29 -8.40
C ARG A 295 -19.55 4.38 -8.77
N LEU A 296 -19.48 3.97 -10.05
CA LEU A 296 -18.44 3.07 -10.53
C LEU A 296 -17.14 3.81 -10.87
N GLY A 297 -17.24 5.04 -11.33
CA GLY A 297 -16.15 5.94 -11.69
C GLY A 297 -16.62 6.99 -12.71
N GLY A 298 -15.91 8.10 -12.82
CA GLY A 298 -16.31 9.15 -13.77
C GLY A 298 -17.76 9.58 -13.58
N ASP A 299 -18.56 9.43 -14.63
CA ASP A 299 -19.99 9.74 -14.76
C ASP A 299 -20.90 8.50 -14.72
N GLU A 300 -20.34 7.32 -14.38
CA GLU A 300 -21.07 6.06 -14.33
C GLU A 300 -21.62 5.74 -12.94
N PHE A 301 -22.93 5.43 -12.89
CA PHE A 301 -23.62 5.01 -11.68
C PHE A 301 -24.34 3.68 -11.90
N VAL A 302 -24.56 2.95 -10.81
CA VAL A 302 -25.30 1.70 -10.84
C VAL A 302 -26.32 1.67 -9.71
N ILE A 303 -27.49 1.14 -10.00
CA ILE A 303 -28.53 0.80 -9.02
C ILE A 303 -28.77 -0.71 -9.13
N LEU A 304 -28.75 -1.39 -7.99
CA LEU A 304 -29.08 -2.80 -7.87
C LEU A 304 -30.33 -2.94 -6.97
N LEU A 305 -31.34 -3.59 -7.50
CA LEU A 305 -32.64 -3.78 -6.85
C LEU A 305 -32.88 -5.27 -6.62
N ASN A 306 -33.57 -5.60 -5.54
CA ASN A 306 -34.34 -6.83 -5.39
C ASN A 306 -35.83 -6.49 -5.41
N ASP A 307 -36.69 -7.48 -5.72
CA ASP A 307 -38.13 -7.30 -5.84
C ASP A 307 -38.49 -6.22 -6.92
N ALA A 308 -37.99 -6.41 -8.13
CA ALA A 308 -38.15 -5.52 -9.26
C ALA A 308 -39.18 -6.07 -10.28
N SER A 309 -39.89 -5.17 -10.95
CA SER A 309 -40.68 -5.48 -12.15
C SER A 309 -40.30 -4.56 -13.31
N SER A 310 -40.64 -4.94 -14.54
CA SER A 310 -40.38 -4.13 -15.72
C SER A 310 -40.97 -2.72 -15.59
N GLU A 311 -42.20 -2.59 -15.09
CA GLU A 311 -42.89 -1.30 -14.87
C GLU A 311 -42.14 -0.45 -13.86
N ARG A 312 -41.71 -1.06 -12.74
CA ARG A 312 -40.97 -0.35 -11.68
C ARG A 312 -39.62 0.16 -12.18
N ILE A 313 -38.89 -0.64 -12.99
CA ILE A 313 -37.60 -0.24 -13.58
C ILE A 313 -37.78 0.92 -14.55
N VAL A 314 -38.76 0.80 -15.47
CA VAL A 314 -39.06 1.84 -16.45
C VAL A 314 -39.53 3.12 -15.74
N GLY A 315 -40.40 3.01 -14.75
CA GLY A 315 -40.86 4.14 -13.94
C GLY A 315 -39.72 4.85 -13.22
N LEU A 316 -38.82 4.10 -12.54
CA LEU A 316 -37.65 4.63 -11.86
C LEU A 316 -36.70 5.35 -12.82
N GLY A 317 -36.40 4.71 -13.96
CA GLY A 317 -35.50 5.27 -14.98
C GLY A 317 -36.06 6.55 -15.61
N ASN A 318 -37.34 6.60 -15.92
CA ASN A 318 -37.99 7.79 -16.47
C ASN A 318 -37.98 8.95 -15.47
N VAL A 319 -38.32 8.69 -14.20
CA VAL A 319 -38.26 9.72 -13.14
C VAL A 319 -36.86 10.29 -13.00
N LEU A 320 -35.83 9.45 -13.03
CA LEU A 320 -34.44 9.91 -12.94
C LEU A 320 -34.06 10.75 -14.17
N ARG A 321 -34.36 10.29 -15.38
CA ARG A 321 -34.06 10.99 -16.62
C ARG A 321 -34.72 12.36 -16.68
N ASP A 322 -36.03 12.42 -16.41
CA ASP A 322 -36.82 13.66 -16.50
C ASP A 322 -36.35 14.71 -15.48
N ARG A 323 -36.18 14.30 -14.21
CA ARG A 323 -35.68 15.18 -13.14
C ARG A 323 -34.27 15.67 -13.43
N PHE A 324 -33.37 14.78 -13.88
CA PHE A 324 -32.00 15.13 -14.16
C PHE A 324 -31.92 16.09 -15.36
N HIS A 325 -32.63 15.80 -16.46
CA HIS A 325 -32.67 16.66 -17.62
C HIS A 325 -33.19 18.07 -17.26
N GLN A 326 -34.26 18.16 -16.48
CA GLN A 326 -34.80 19.43 -16.02
C GLN A 326 -33.77 20.22 -15.19
N ALA A 327 -33.11 19.59 -14.22
CA ALA A 327 -32.12 20.23 -13.37
C ALA A 327 -30.88 20.64 -14.15
N ALA A 328 -30.38 19.81 -15.06
CA ALA A 328 -29.22 20.09 -15.89
C ALA A 328 -29.50 21.25 -16.85
N SER A 329 -30.68 21.28 -17.49
CA SER A 329 -31.09 22.36 -18.41
C SER A 329 -31.27 23.72 -17.72
N GLN A 330 -31.66 23.71 -16.43
CA GLN A 330 -31.74 24.94 -15.62
C GLN A 330 -30.36 25.44 -15.18
N ALA A 331 -29.42 24.52 -14.95
CA ALA A 331 -28.09 24.84 -14.42
C ALA A 331 -27.07 25.17 -15.50
N PHE A 332 -27.22 24.63 -16.73
CA PHE A 332 -26.21 24.67 -17.78
C PHE A 332 -26.85 24.96 -19.15
N ALA A 333 -26.36 26.01 -19.81
CA ALA A 333 -26.71 26.31 -21.20
C ALA A 333 -25.67 25.66 -22.12
N THR A 334 -25.94 24.40 -22.55
CA THR A 334 -25.05 23.64 -23.41
C THR A 334 -25.61 23.52 -24.83
N PRO A 335 -24.75 23.45 -25.89
CA PRO A 335 -25.21 23.25 -27.26
C PRO A 335 -25.99 21.95 -27.49
N GLU A 336 -25.58 20.92 -26.74
CA GLU A 336 -26.28 19.62 -26.73
C GLU A 336 -26.87 19.38 -25.32
N PRO A 337 -28.04 18.75 -25.22
CA PRO A 337 -28.70 18.53 -23.95
C PRO A 337 -27.86 17.55 -23.07
N VAL A 338 -27.79 17.87 -21.77
CA VAL A 338 -27.21 16.99 -20.76
C VAL A 338 -28.31 16.12 -20.20
N THR A 339 -28.23 14.81 -20.45
CA THR A 339 -29.29 13.85 -20.15
C THR A 339 -28.70 12.59 -19.50
N LEU A 340 -29.53 11.56 -19.28
CA LEU A 340 -29.10 10.26 -18.82
C LEU A 340 -29.42 9.18 -19.87
N SER A 341 -28.43 8.34 -20.16
CA SER A 341 -28.66 7.05 -20.80
C SER A 341 -28.63 5.96 -19.74
N ILE A 342 -29.61 5.04 -19.77
CA ILE A 342 -29.77 3.98 -18.80
C ILE A 342 -29.88 2.64 -19.51
N GLY A 343 -28.97 1.69 -19.12
CA GLY A 343 -29.08 0.28 -19.47
C GLY A 343 -29.61 -0.49 -18.28
N ALA A 344 -30.67 -1.26 -18.44
CA ALA A 344 -31.28 -2.01 -17.38
C ALA A 344 -31.43 -3.49 -17.74
N ASN A 345 -31.20 -4.37 -16.76
CA ASN A 345 -31.45 -5.81 -16.84
C ASN A 345 -32.39 -6.23 -15.73
N LEU A 346 -33.44 -6.98 -16.09
CA LEU A 346 -34.30 -7.68 -15.16
C LEU A 346 -33.97 -9.17 -15.23
N PHE A 347 -33.84 -9.83 -14.09
CA PHE A 347 -33.46 -11.24 -13.96
C PHE A 347 -34.16 -11.91 -12.77
N ASP A 348 -34.58 -13.18 -12.93
CA ASP A 348 -35.30 -13.98 -11.94
C ASP A 348 -34.48 -15.11 -11.34
N GLN A 349 -33.21 -15.22 -11.73
CA GLN A 349 -32.24 -16.17 -11.19
C GLN A 349 -30.98 -15.43 -10.73
N PRO A 350 -30.31 -15.89 -9.67
CA PRO A 350 -29.05 -15.28 -9.25
C PRO A 350 -28.03 -15.30 -10.40
N PRO A 351 -27.43 -14.14 -10.74
CA PRO A 351 -26.44 -14.07 -11.83
C PRO A 351 -25.15 -14.80 -11.42
N ALA A 352 -24.39 -15.31 -12.39
CA ALA A 352 -23.11 -15.99 -12.16
C ALA A 352 -22.09 -15.13 -11.40
N SER A 353 -22.12 -13.81 -11.62
CA SER A 353 -21.30 -12.83 -10.91
C SER A 353 -21.84 -11.41 -11.10
N LEU A 354 -21.47 -10.51 -10.19
CA LEU A 354 -21.75 -9.07 -10.37
C LEU A 354 -21.09 -8.54 -11.66
N THR A 355 -19.90 -9.03 -12.01
CA THR A 355 -19.18 -8.61 -13.23
C THR A 355 -19.98 -8.95 -14.48
N SER A 356 -20.49 -10.17 -14.60
CA SER A 356 -21.29 -10.56 -15.75
C SER A 356 -22.61 -9.76 -15.85
N LEU A 357 -23.18 -9.39 -14.70
CA LEU A 357 -24.39 -8.57 -14.65
C LEU A 357 -24.12 -7.13 -15.10
N VAL A 358 -22.98 -6.55 -14.71
CA VAL A 358 -22.54 -5.22 -15.16
C VAL A 358 -22.27 -5.24 -16.68
N GLU A 359 -21.56 -6.24 -17.20
CA GLU A 359 -21.30 -6.38 -18.66
C GLU A 359 -22.60 -6.44 -19.47
N GLN A 360 -23.62 -7.07 -18.94
CA GLN A 360 -24.96 -7.09 -19.57
C GLN A 360 -25.62 -5.71 -19.51
N GLY A 361 -25.46 -4.99 -18.38
CA GLY A 361 -25.91 -3.61 -18.24
C GLY A 361 -25.21 -2.68 -19.22
N ASP A 362 -23.92 -2.86 -19.45
CA ASP A 362 -23.14 -2.10 -20.43
C ASP A 362 -23.67 -2.29 -21.84
N THR A 363 -24.07 -3.51 -22.20
CA THR A 363 -24.68 -3.80 -23.51
C THR A 363 -25.99 -3.04 -23.67
N ALA A 364 -26.86 -3.06 -22.68
CA ALA A 364 -28.12 -2.32 -22.69
C ALA A 364 -27.90 -0.79 -22.69
N LEU A 365 -26.91 -0.30 -21.95
CA LEU A 365 -26.52 1.12 -21.93
C LEU A 365 -26.00 1.57 -23.30
N TYR A 366 -25.21 0.75 -23.96
CA TYR A 366 -24.71 1.01 -25.30
C TYR A 366 -25.84 1.15 -26.30
N GLU A 367 -26.85 0.27 -26.24
CA GLU A 367 -28.06 0.37 -27.11
C GLU A 367 -28.87 1.65 -26.81
N SER A 368 -28.99 2.04 -25.53
CA SER A 368 -29.59 3.31 -25.14
C SER A 368 -28.87 4.51 -25.79
N LYS A 369 -27.52 4.52 -25.74
CA LYS A 369 -26.69 5.57 -26.32
C LYS A 369 -26.80 5.60 -27.85
N ARG A 370 -26.83 4.43 -28.52
CA ARG A 370 -27.00 4.31 -29.96
C ARG A 370 -28.40 4.73 -30.44
N GLY A 371 -29.43 4.48 -29.63
CA GLY A 371 -30.82 4.84 -29.92
C GLY A 371 -31.10 6.35 -29.86
N GLY A 372 -30.10 7.20 -29.63
CA GLY A 372 -30.25 8.66 -29.62
C GLY A 372 -30.05 9.28 -28.22
N ARG A 373 -29.53 8.53 -27.25
CA ARG A 373 -29.34 8.96 -25.83
C ARG A 373 -30.68 9.32 -25.16
N ASN A 374 -30.59 9.91 -23.97
CA ASN A 374 -31.78 10.27 -23.18
C ASN A 374 -32.84 9.17 -23.17
N SER A 375 -32.46 7.94 -22.98
CA SER A 375 -33.33 6.77 -23.12
C SER A 375 -33.00 5.70 -22.08
N LEU A 376 -33.93 4.77 -21.86
CA LEU A 376 -33.74 3.58 -21.09
C LEU A 376 -33.90 2.37 -22.01
N CYS A 377 -32.89 1.50 -22.05
CA CYS A 377 -32.97 0.19 -22.69
C CYS A 377 -33.11 -0.88 -21.61
N LEU A 378 -34.22 -1.61 -21.59
CA LEU A 378 -34.48 -2.71 -20.66
C LEU A 378 -34.34 -4.05 -21.39
N VAL A 379 -33.47 -4.91 -20.85
CA VAL A 379 -33.36 -6.32 -21.23
C VAL A 379 -34.09 -7.15 -20.16
N ASP A 380 -35.22 -7.75 -20.53
CA ASP A 380 -35.99 -8.59 -19.65
C ASP A 380 -35.68 -10.08 -19.92
N ARG A 381 -35.02 -10.74 -18.96
CA ARG A 381 -34.64 -12.16 -19.05
C ARG A 381 -35.57 -13.08 -18.31
N THR A 382 -36.58 -12.55 -17.61
CA THR A 382 -37.59 -13.36 -16.93
C THR A 382 -38.53 -14.02 -17.95
N LEU A 383 -38.71 -13.40 -19.12
CA LEU A 383 -39.52 -13.94 -20.22
C LEU A 383 -38.88 -15.14 -20.91
N ALA A 384 -37.53 -15.16 -21.04
CA ALA A 384 -36.82 -16.26 -21.71
C ALA A 384 -36.83 -17.56 -20.90
N SER A 385 -36.98 -17.51 -19.58
CA SER A 385 -37.05 -18.68 -18.71
C SER A 385 -38.43 -19.35 -18.72
N HIS A 386 -39.50 -18.62 -19.09
CA HIS A 386 -40.86 -19.17 -19.19
C HIS A 386 -41.12 -19.89 -20.54
N GLU A 387 -40.44 -19.51 -21.62
CA GLU A 387 -40.60 -20.17 -22.93
C GLU A 387 -39.80 -21.49 -23.03
N ALA A 388 -38.81 -21.71 -22.13
CA ALA A 388 -37.97 -22.93 -22.13
C ALA A 388 -38.51 -24.08 -21.29
N SER A 389 -39.71 -23.99 -20.70
CA SER A 389 -40.36 -25.10 -19.95
C SER A 389 -41.21 -25.91 -20.90
N PRO A 390 -40.77 -27.12 -21.37
CA PRO A 390 -41.63 -27.96 -22.19
C PRO A 390 -42.78 -28.45 -21.32
N THR A 391 -44.00 -28.14 -21.74
CA THR A 391 -45.23 -28.77 -21.28
C THR A 391 -45.06 -30.29 -21.34
N ARG A 392 -45.03 -30.93 -20.21
CA ARG A 392 -45.26 -32.37 -20.05
C ARG A 392 -46.64 -32.59 -19.47
#